data_ddbca9a726e8658612b4aa4e04de7d55
#
_entry.id   ddbca9a726e8658612b4aa4e04de7d55
#
_cell.length_a   1.000
_cell.length_b   1.000
_cell.length_c   1.000
_cell.angle_alpha   90.00
_cell.angle_beta   90.00
_cell.angle_gamma   90.00
#
_symmetry.space_group_name_H-M   'P 1'
#
loop_
_entity.id
_entity.type
_entity.pdbx_description
1 polymer ?
#
loop_
_entity_poly.entity_id
_entity_poly.type
_entity_poly.pdbx_seq_one_letter_code
_entity_poly.pdbx_strand_id
1 'polypeptide(L)'
;CVPIPYYDRNPDRSLGQMHYEGNEYPKNIEVIDWQSYNFEERKPDVIYIHNPYDDWNLVTCVHPRFFSSNLKKYTEKLVYIPYFVLQEIEPDDQRTIDNMKHFIWTPGVINADKVIVQSEKMKQIYVNEYLKAAQENGLQGNHLDRKYLEEKFLGLGSPKIDKVLNIKKEDLEIPKEWLKIIQKPDGSWKKIIFYNTSIAALLENNEKMLEKMKDVFRIFKENKDEVALLWRP
;
A
#
# COMPACT_ATOMS: atom_id res chain seq x y z
N CYS A 1 -8.82 0.37 -16.60
CA CYS A 1 -8.62 -0.13 -15.22
C CYS A 1 -9.74 -1.11 -14.86
N VAL A 2 -9.43 -2.17 -14.11
CA VAL A 2 -10.41 -3.15 -13.60
C VAL A 2 -10.31 -3.14 -12.09
N PRO A 3 -11.15 -2.38 -11.37
CA PRO A 3 -11.18 -2.40 -9.91
C PRO A 3 -11.65 -3.77 -9.42
N ILE A 4 -10.84 -4.42 -8.61
CA ILE A 4 -11.14 -5.74 -8.07
C ILE A 4 -11.75 -5.59 -6.67
N PRO A 5 -12.90 -6.19 -6.36
CA PRO A 5 -13.45 -6.16 -5.03
C PRO A 5 -12.56 -6.95 -4.05
N TYR A 6 -12.56 -6.51 -2.82
CA TYR A 6 -12.00 -7.28 -1.71
C TYR A 6 -13.10 -7.72 -0.75
N TYR A 7 -12.79 -8.74 0.02
CA TYR A 7 -13.70 -9.39 0.95
C TYR A 7 -13.07 -9.44 2.33
N ASP A 8 -13.86 -9.28 3.37
CA ASP A 8 -13.42 -9.63 4.70
C ASP A 8 -13.12 -11.13 4.78
N ARG A 9 -12.22 -11.51 5.66
CA ARG A 9 -11.92 -12.91 5.93
C ARG A 9 -12.64 -13.37 7.20
N ASN A 10 -13.43 -14.40 7.06
CA ASN A 10 -13.99 -15.11 8.21
C ASN A 10 -12.88 -15.94 8.92
N PRO A 11 -13.07 -16.33 10.19
CA PRO A 11 -12.11 -17.16 10.92
C PRO A 11 -11.79 -18.51 10.23
N ASP A 12 -12.75 -19.06 9.49
CA ASP A 12 -12.59 -20.29 8.71
C ASP A 12 -11.93 -20.07 7.32
N ARG A 13 -11.45 -18.84 7.07
CA ARG A 13 -10.87 -18.35 5.81
C ARG A 13 -11.84 -18.27 4.62
N SER A 14 -13.13 -18.44 4.81
CA SER A 14 -14.12 -18.14 3.77
C SER A 14 -14.21 -16.65 3.50
N LEU A 15 -14.76 -16.28 2.33
CA LEU A 15 -15.01 -14.88 1.98
C LEU A 15 -16.23 -14.37 2.75
N GLY A 16 -16.04 -13.24 3.43
CA GLY A 16 -17.09 -12.53 4.17
C GLY A 16 -17.72 -11.42 3.34
N GLN A 17 -17.92 -10.26 3.94
CA GLN A 17 -18.53 -9.10 3.27
C GLN A 17 -17.66 -8.61 2.11
N MET A 18 -18.29 -8.35 0.98
CA MET A 18 -17.65 -7.75 -0.19
C MET A 18 -17.62 -6.23 -0.08
N HIS A 19 -16.47 -5.65 -0.42
CA HIS A 19 -16.24 -4.23 -0.55
C HIS A 19 -15.79 -3.91 -1.97
N TYR A 20 -16.40 -2.88 -2.57
CA TYR A 20 -16.09 -2.48 -3.94
C TYR A 20 -15.99 -0.96 -4.07
N GLU A 21 -14.83 -0.48 -4.48
CA GLU A 21 -14.50 0.93 -4.60
C GLU A 21 -14.44 1.42 -6.06
N GLY A 22 -14.89 0.61 -7.02
CA GLY A 22 -14.82 0.95 -8.44
C GLY A 22 -15.57 2.22 -8.82
N ASN A 23 -16.59 2.62 -8.04
CA ASN A 23 -17.36 3.85 -8.28
C ASN A 23 -16.64 5.13 -7.82
N GLU A 24 -15.55 5.01 -7.05
CA GLU A 24 -14.78 6.11 -6.49
C GLU A 24 -13.62 6.57 -7.39
N TYR A 25 -13.40 5.86 -8.49
CA TYR A 25 -12.32 6.20 -9.42
C TYR A 25 -12.56 7.55 -10.11
N PRO A 26 -11.50 8.32 -10.40
CA PRO A 26 -11.60 9.57 -11.16
C PRO A 26 -12.27 9.36 -12.50
N LYS A 27 -13.14 10.28 -12.92
CA LYS A 27 -13.95 10.19 -14.14
C LYS A 27 -13.13 10.10 -15.45
N ASN A 28 -11.88 10.52 -15.41
CA ASN A 28 -10.96 10.42 -16.55
C ASN A 28 -10.28 9.05 -16.68
N ILE A 29 -10.57 8.12 -15.79
CA ILE A 29 -10.06 6.75 -15.85
C ILE A 29 -11.18 5.85 -16.37
N GLU A 30 -10.95 5.18 -17.48
CA GLU A 30 -11.86 4.15 -17.97
C GLU A 30 -11.87 2.97 -16.98
N VAL A 31 -13.03 2.72 -16.40
CA VAL A 31 -13.27 1.61 -15.46
C VAL A 31 -14.09 0.55 -16.16
N ILE A 32 -13.59 -0.67 -16.15
CA ILE A 32 -14.29 -1.84 -16.69
C ILE A 32 -14.76 -2.68 -15.50
N ASP A 33 -16.00 -3.11 -15.54
CA ASP A 33 -16.56 -3.97 -14.50
C ASP A 33 -15.80 -5.30 -14.42
N TRP A 34 -15.37 -5.67 -13.20
CA TRP A 34 -14.55 -6.85 -12.95
C TRP A 34 -15.25 -8.17 -13.27
N GLN A 35 -16.60 -8.21 -13.22
CA GLN A 35 -17.37 -9.41 -13.55
C GLN A 35 -17.44 -9.64 -15.04
N SER A 36 -17.49 -8.55 -15.83
CA SER A 36 -17.55 -8.59 -17.29
C SER A 36 -16.16 -8.71 -17.95
N TYR A 37 -15.07 -8.44 -17.21
CA TYR A 37 -13.73 -8.50 -17.76
C TYR A 37 -13.19 -9.93 -17.80
N ASN A 38 -13.16 -10.51 -19.00
CA ASN A 38 -12.64 -11.86 -19.21
C ASN A 38 -11.16 -11.83 -19.62
N PHE A 39 -10.25 -11.84 -18.64
CA PHE A 39 -8.81 -11.85 -18.90
C PHE A 39 -8.30 -13.21 -19.43
N GLU A 40 -9.03 -14.30 -19.17
CA GLU A 40 -8.72 -15.64 -19.68
C GLU A 40 -8.83 -15.71 -21.22
N GLU A 41 -9.79 -15.01 -21.79
CA GLU A 41 -9.94 -14.90 -23.24
C GLU A 41 -9.09 -13.79 -23.84
N ARG A 42 -9.01 -12.65 -23.15
CA ARG A 42 -8.28 -11.46 -23.64
C ARG A 42 -6.77 -11.65 -23.64
N LYS A 43 -6.24 -12.44 -22.70
CA LYS A 43 -4.81 -12.74 -22.55
C LYS A 43 -3.95 -11.47 -22.68
N PRO A 44 -4.13 -10.48 -21.80
CA PRO A 44 -3.38 -9.23 -21.90
C PRO A 44 -1.87 -9.48 -21.80
N ASP A 45 -1.09 -8.77 -22.59
CA ASP A 45 0.37 -8.91 -22.61
C ASP A 45 0.97 -8.64 -21.23
N VAL A 46 0.41 -7.65 -20.51
CA VAL A 46 0.87 -7.26 -19.17
C VAL A 46 -0.32 -7.07 -18.23
N ILE A 47 -0.21 -7.64 -17.04
CA ILE A 47 -1.12 -7.36 -15.91
C ILE A 47 -0.34 -6.68 -14.80
N TYR A 48 -0.84 -5.54 -14.32
CA TYR A 48 -0.32 -4.86 -13.13
C TYR A 48 -1.20 -5.18 -11.92
N ILE A 49 -0.57 -5.56 -10.82
CA ILE A 49 -1.25 -5.82 -9.55
C ILE A 49 -0.68 -4.94 -8.44
N HIS A 50 -1.51 -4.60 -7.46
CA HIS A 50 -1.14 -3.83 -6.26
C HIS A 50 -1.25 -4.64 -4.98
N ASN A 51 -2.11 -5.67 -4.95
CA ASN A 51 -2.25 -6.55 -3.81
C ASN A 51 -1.34 -7.78 -3.98
N PRO A 52 -0.36 -7.98 -3.07
CA PRO A 52 0.58 -9.09 -3.21
C PRO A 52 0.19 -10.35 -2.42
N TYR A 53 -0.90 -10.29 -1.64
CA TYR A 53 -1.12 -11.29 -0.58
C TYR A 53 -1.89 -12.53 -1.02
N ASP A 54 -2.65 -12.47 -2.13
CA ASP A 54 -3.56 -13.53 -2.55
C ASP A 54 -4.43 -14.00 -1.34
N ASP A 55 -4.24 -15.23 -0.86
CA ASP A 55 -4.93 -15.80 0.30
C ASP A 55 -4.12 -15.73 1.63
N TRP A 56 -2.93 -15.13 1.63
CA TRP A 56 -2.09 -15.07 2.82
C TRP A 56 -2.53 -14.02 3.83
N ASN A 57 -3.27 -12.99 3.42
CA ASN A 57 -3.80 -12.00 4.33
C ASN A 57 -4.98 -12.61 5.12
N LEU A 58 -4.92 -12.49 6.46
CA LEU A 58 -5.91 -13.06 7.37
C LEU A 58 -7.12 -12.16 7.59
N VAL A 59 -7.04 -10.90 7.19
CA VAL A 59 -8.08 -9.88 7.44
C VAL A 59 -8.94 -9.66 6.20
N THR A 60 -8.29 -9.53 5.04
CA THR A 60 -8.97 -9.26 3.77
C THR A 60 -8.40 -10.12 2.64
N CYS A 61 -9.20 -10.34 1.61
CA CYS A 61 -8.79 -11.13 0.46
C CYS A 61 -9.48 -10.63 -0.81
N VAL A 62 -8.79 -10.61 -1.94
CA VAL A 62 -9.42 -10.45 -3.24
C VAL A 62 -10.10 -11.76 -3.67
N HIS A 63 -11.02 -11.70 -4.62
CA HIS A 63 -11.63 -12.91 -5.17
C HIS A 63 -10.55 -13.84 -5.75
N PRO A 64 -10.58 -15.18 -5.49
CA PRO A 64 -9.53 -16.12 -5.91
C PRO A 64 -9.20 -16.12 -7.40
N ARG A 65 -10.16 -15.76 -8.25
CA ARG A 65 -9.94 -15.56 -9.69
C ARG A 65 -8.81 -14.56 -9.98
N PHE A 66 -8.59 -13.59 -9.09
CA PHE A 66 -7.59 -12.52 -9.23
C PHE A 66 -6.34 -12.74 -8.38
N PHE A 67 -6.13 -13.92 -7.87
CA PHE A 67 -4.86 -14.25 -7.24
C PHE A 67 -3.71 -14.18 -8.24
N SER A 68 -2.57 -13.71 -7.79
CA SER A 68 -1.38 -13.55 -8.63
C SER A 68 -0.98 -14.85 -9.33
N SER A 69 -1.12 -15.98 -8.62
CA SER A 69 -0.88 -17.33 -9.15
C SER A 69 -1.83 -17.71 -10.29
N ASN A 70 -3.05 -17.17 -10.28
CA ASN A 70 -4.01 -17.41 -11.37
C ASN A 70 -3.81 -16.43 -12.53
N LEU A 71 -3.67 -15.14 -12.25
CA LEU A 71 -3.43 -14.11 -13.26
C LEU A 71 -2.19 -14.41 -14.11
N LYS A 72 -1.12 -14.91 -13.48
CA LYS A 72 0.12 -15.29 -14.16
C LYS A 72 -0.07 -16.30 -15.30
N LYS A 73 -1.10 -17.11 -15.28
CA LYS A 73 -1.40 -18.10 -16.34
C LYS A 73 -1.90 -17.48 -17.65
N TYR A 74 -2.36 -16.24 -17.60
CA TYR A 74 -3.10 -15.58 -18.70
C TYR A 74 -2.43 -14.30 -19.17
N THR A 75 -1.20 -14.04 -18.77
CA THR A 75 -0.41 -12.88 -19.20
C THR A 75 1.03 -13.27 -19.46
N GLU A 76 1.67 -12.60 -20.40
CA GLU A 76 3.11 -12.77 -20.63
C GLU A 76 3.91 -12.20 -19.47
N LYS A 77 3.48 -11.06 -18.91
CA LYS A 77 4.15 -10.38 -17.81
C LYS A 77 3.18 -9.97 -16.71
N LEU A 78 3.42 -10.49 -15.51
CA LEU A 78 2.78 -10.01 -14.29
C LEU A 78 3.72 -9.05 -13.59
N VAL A 79 3.26 -7.82 -13.35
CA VAL A 79 4.04 -6.75 -12.71
C VAL A 79 3.39 -6.37 -11.39
N TYR A 80 4.15 -6.47 -10.30
CA TYR A 80 3.68 -6.02 -9.00
C TYR A 80 4.22 -4.63 -8.70
N ILE A 81 3.31 -3.69 -8.40
CA ILE A 81 3.63 -2.34 -7.94
C ILE A 81 3.01 -2.17 -6.55
N PRO A 82 3.82 -2.05 -5.47
CA PRO A 82 3.29 -1.89 -4.12
C PRO A 82 2.36 -0.69 -3.96
N TYR A 83 1.24 -0.88 -3.27
CA TYR A 83 0.32 0.21 -2.91
C TYR A 83 0.81 1.05 -1.73
N PHE A 84 1.88 0.62 -1.06
CA PHE A 84 2.51 1.31 0.06
C PHE A 84 3.92 1.81 -0.32
N VAL A 85 4.44 2.73 0.46
CA VAL A 85 5.83 3.19 0.41
C VAL A 85 6.45 2.90 1.77
N LEU A 86 7.53 2.16 1.79
CA LEU A 86 8.31 1.88 2.99
C LEU A 86 9.30 3.03 3.26
N GLN A 87 9.78 3.13 4.48
CA GLN A 87 10.95 3.96 4.74
C GLN A 87 12.17 3.40 3.99
N GLU A 88 13.08 4.27 3.61
CA GLU A 88 14.37 3.85 3.06
C GLU A 88 15.17 3.17 4.17
N ILE A 89 15.77 2.01 3.89
CA ILE A 89 16.47 1.18 4.86
C ILE A 89 17.93 1.07 4.44
N GLU A 90 18.85 1.20 5.39
CA GLU A 90 20.25 0.92 5.13
C GLU A 90 20.49 -0.61 5.06
N PRO A 91 21.31 -1.08 4.11
CA PRO A 91 21.53 -2.52 3.90
C PRO A 91 22.15 -3.26 5.10
N ASP A 92 22.76 -2.54 6.05
CA ASP A 92 23.33 -3.06 7.29
C ASP A 92 22.39 -2.96 8.50
N ASP A 93 21.23 -2.31 8.37
CA ASP A 93 20.21 -2.27 9.42
C ASP A 93 19.35 -3.54 9.42
N GLN A 94 19.95 -4.63 9.88
CA GLN A 94 19.29 -5.93 9.92
C GLN A 94 17.99 -5.91 10.74
N ARG A 95 17.91 -5.12 11.81
CA ARG A 95 16.70 -5.02 12.64
C ARG A 95 15.51 -4.48 11.83
N THR A 96 15.73 -3.42 11.08
CA THR A 96 14.67 -2.83 10.25
C THR A 96 14.33 -3.74 9.06
N ILE A 97 15.33 -4.41 8.48
CA ILE A 97 15.13 -5.42 7.43
C ILE A 97 14.25 -6.56 7.95
N ASP A 98 14.53 -7.09 9.13
CA ASP A 98 13.74 -8.18 9.74
C ASP A 98 12.27 -7.79 9.97
N ASN A 99 12.00 -6.54 10.29
CA ASN A 99 10.64 -6.04 10.47
C ASN A 99 9.87 -5.93 9.15
N MET A 100 10.55 -5.74 8.01
CA MET A 100 9.91 -5.53 6.72
C MET A 100 9.97 -6.73 5.77
N LYS A 101 10.80 -7.74 6.06
CA LYS A 101 11.02 -8.89 5.14
C LYS A 101 9.73 -9.65 4.77
N HIS A 102 8.69 -9.57 5.60
CA HIS A 102 7.39 -10.16 5.28
C HIS A 102 6.73 -9.57 4.02
N PHE A 103 7.10 -8.33 3.60
CA PHE A 103 6.65 -7.76 2.34
C PHE A 103 7.41 -8.30 1.13
N ILE A 104 8.60 -8.87 1.35
CA ILE A 104 9.45 -9.43 0.28
C ILE A 104 8.97 -10.82 -0.12
N TRP A 105 8.44 -11.58 0.83
CA TRP A 105 7.99 -12.95 0.63
C TRP A 105 6.47 -13.03 0.66
N THR A 106 5.83 -12.71 -0.46
CA THR A 106 4.38 -12.78 -0.65
C THR A 106 4.05 -13.41 -2.00
N PRO A 107 2.85 -14.00 -2.17
CA PRO A 107 2.45 -14.60 -3.43
C PRO A 107 2.63 -13.69 -4.64
N GLY A 108 2.22 -12.42 -4.54
CA GLY A 108 2.38 -11.45 -5.62
C GLY A 108 3.83 -11.19 -6.00
N VAL A 109 4.73 -11.13 -5.01
CA VAL A 109 6.18 -11.01 -5.27
C VAL A 109 6.73 -12.29 -5.88
N ILE A 110 6.33 -13.46 -5.40
CA ILE A 110 6.81 -14.76 -5.91
C ILE A 110 6.39 -14.94 -7.36
N ASN A 111 5.12 -14.72 -7.68
CA ASN A 111 4.52 -14.97 -8.99
C ASN A 111 4.82 -13.89 -10.04
N ALA A 112 5.13 -12.65 -9.64
CA ALA A 112 5.41 -11.57 -10.57
C ALA A 112 6.71 -11.79 -11.36
N ASP A 113 6.72 -11.37 -12.62
CA ASP A 113 7.94 -11.30 -13.44
C ASP A 113 8.76 -10.07 -13.12
N LYS A 114 8.09 -8.97 -12.77
CA LYS A 114 8.72 -7.71 -12.36
C LYS A 114 8.07 -7.20 -11.07
N VAL A 115 8.89 -6.71 -10.18
CA VAL A 115 8.49 -6.11 -8.89
C VAL A 115 9.11 -4.74 -8.81
N ILE A 116 8.27 -3.71 -8.73
CA ILE A 116 8.74 -2.35 -8.58
C ILE A 116 9.03 -2.09 -7.09
N VAL A 117 10.19 -1.58 -6.80
CA VAL A 117 10.60 -1.16 -5.46
C VAL A 117 11.04 0.31 -5.48
N GLN A 118 11.04 0.95 -4.34
CA GLN A 118 11.15 2.40 -4.25
C GLN A 118 12.52 2.97 -4.57
N SER A 119 13.60 2.17 -4.51
CA SER A 119 14.95 2.63 -4.82
C SER A 119 15.87 1.46 -5.20
N GLU A 120 17.03 1.79 -5.76
CA GLU A 120 18.06 0.80 -6.07
C GLU A 120 18.66 0.18 -4.78
N LYS A 121 18.73 0.95 -3.70
CA LYS A 121 19.13 0.45 -2.37
C LYS A 121 18.15 -0.59 -1.86
N MET A 122 16.86 -0.30 -1.90
CA MET A 122 15.81 -1.25 -1.50
C MET A 122 15.81 -2.48 -2.39
N LYS A 123 16.07 -2.36 -3.68
CA LYS A 123 16.22 -3.50 -4.59
C LYS A 123 17.28 -4.49 -4.09
N GLN A 124 18.44 -4.02 -3.64
CA GLN A 124 19.48 -4.89 -3.11
C GLN A 124 19.01 -5.67 -1.88
N ILE A 125 18.27 -5.02 -0.99
CA ILE A 125 17.67 -5.67 0.18
C ILE A 125 16.66 -6.74 -0.27
N TYR A 126 15.77 -6.39 -1.21
CA TYR A 126 14.78 -7.34 -1.73
C TYR A 126 15.43 -8.56 -2.37
N VAL A 127 16.47 -8.39 -3.19
CA VAL A 127 17.19 -9.51 -3.81
C VAL A 127 17.82 -10.41 -2.76
N ASN A 128 18.48 -9.83 -1.75
CA ASN A 128 19.17 -10.60 -0.71
C ASN A 128 18.19 -11.38 0.16
N GLU A 129 17.14 -10.73 0.65
CA GLU A 129 16.18 -11.38 1.54
C GLU A 129 15.27 -12.37 0.78
N TYR A 130 14.95 -12.08 -0.49
CA TYR A 130 14.22 -13.03 -1.33
C TYR A 130 15.02 -14.32 -1.55
N LEU A 131 16.32 -14.21 -1.84
CA LEU A 131 17.19 -15.39 -1.98
C LEU A 131 17.20 -16.26 -0.72
N LYS A 132 17.33 -15.64 0.46
CA LYS A 132 17.27 -16.36 1.74
C LYS A 132 15.93 -17.08 1.90
N ALA A 133 14.83 -16.35 1.72
CA ALA A 133 13.49 -16.92 1.85
C ALA A 133 13.22 -18.03 0.82
N ALA A 134 13.68 -17.90 -0.42
CA ALA A 134 13.53 -18.92 -1.45
C ALA A 134 14.27 -20.20 -1.07
N GLN A 135 15.48 -20.10 -0.52
CA GLN A 135 16.25 -21.24 -0.02
C GLN A 135 15.55 -21.92 1.16
N GLU A 136 15.11 -21.14 2.15
CA GLU A 136 14.40 -21.64 3.33
C GLU A 136 13.09 -22.36 2.98
N ASN A 137 12.39 -21.90 1.94
CA ASN A 137 11.13 -22.49 1.48
C ASN A 137 11.30 -23.54 0.36
N GLY A 138 12.53 -23.89 0.01
CA GLY A 138 12.82 -24.96 -0.95
C GLY A 138 12.45 -24.64 -2.40
N LEU A 139 12.34 -23.36 -2.78
CA LEU A 139 12.17 -22.99 -4.18
C LEU A 139 13.43 -23.31 -4.99
N GLN A 140 13.25 -23.54 -6.28
CA GLN A 140 14.31 -23.93 -7.19
C GLN A 140 14.35 -23.06 -8.45
N GLY A 141 15.36 -23.31 -9.29
CA GLY A 141 15.48 -22.63 -10.57
C GLY A 141 15.79 -21.14 -10.42
N ASN A 142 15.13 -20.32 -11.20
CA ASN A 142 15.38 -18.87 -11.27
C ASN A 142 15.17 -18.13 -9.94
N HIS A 143 14.40 -18.70 -9.01
CA HIS A 143 14.23 -18.13 -7.67
C HIS A 143 15.51 -18.09 -6.83
N LEU A 144 16.53 -18.87 -7.21
CA LEU A 144 17.85 -18.90 -6.58
C LEU A 144 18.94 -18.25 -7.45
N ASP A 145 18.59 -17.73 -8.62
CA ASP A 145 19.51 -17.03 -9.51
C ASP A 145 19.51 -15.53 -9.23
N ARG A 146 20.61 -15.03 -8.66
CA ARG A 146 20.79 -13.62 -8.34
C ARG A 146 20.59 -12.71 -9.56
N LYS A 147 21.14 -13.09 -10.72
CA LYS A 147 21.02 -12.29 -11.94
C LYS A 147 19.55 -12.15 -12.36
N TYR A 148 18.81 -13.24 -12.34
CA TYR A 148 17.38 -13.20 -12.60
C TYR A 148 16.64 -12.28 -11.61
N LEU A 149 16.98 -12.36 -10.32
CA LEU A 149 16.34 -11.51 -9.29
C LEU A 149 16.69 -10.04 -9.45
N GLU A 150 17.91 -9.70 -9.85
CA GLU A 150 18.32 -8.33 -10.17
C GLU A 150 17.54 -7.75 -11.38
N GLU A 151 17.13 -8.61 -12.30
CA GLU A 151 16.25 -8.23 -13.42
C GLU A 151 14.76 -8.22 -13.02
N LYS A 152 14.36 -9.01 -12.02
CA LYS A 152 12.98 -9.06 -11.49
C LYS A 152 12.66 -7.84 -10.65
N PHE A 153 13.53 -7.44 -9.74
CA PHE A 153 13.33 -6.28 -8.88
C PHE A 153 13.87 -5.01 -9.54
N LEU A 154 13.04 -3.98 -9.62
CA LEU A 154 13.37 -2.72 -10.31
C LEU A 154 13.21 -1.54 -9.35
N GLY A 155 14.30 -0.84 -9.05
CA GLY A 155 14.35 0.31 -8.16
C GLY A 155 13.84 1.59 -8.83
N LEU A 156 12.58 1.65 -9.23
CA LEU A 156 12.02 2.73 -10.06
C LEU A 156 11.23 3.80 -9.27
N GLY A 157 11.10 3.64 -7.96
CA GLY A 157 10.30 4.59 -7.18
C GLY A 157 8.86 4.13 -6.95
N SER A 158 7.99 5.07 -6.58
CA SER A 158 6.58 4.80 -6.34
C SER A 158 5.69 5.84 -7.02
N PRO A 159 4.68 5.43 -7.79
CA PRO A 159 3.72 6.34 -8.42
C PRO A 159 3.00 7.26 -7.44
N LYS A 160 2.88 6.85 -6.16
CA LYS A 160 2.33 7.71 -5.09
C LYS A 160 3.19 8.95 -4.85
N ILE A 161 4.51 8.79 -4.86
CA ILE A 161 5.44 9.89 -4.67
C ILE A 161 5.42 10.82 -5.87
N ASP A 162 5.36 10.29 -7.09
CA ASP A 162 5.25 11.08 -8.31
C ASP A 162 4.01 11.99 -8.27
N LYS A 163 2.87 11.46 -7.82
CA LYS A 163 1.64 12.26 -7.67
C LYS A 163 1.83 13.39 -6.66
N VAL A 164 2.46 13.13 -5.52
CA VAL A 164 2.70 14.15 -4.48
C VAL A 164 3.68 15.23 -4.96
N LEU A 165 4.76 14.83 -5.63
CA LEU A 165 5.77 15.77 -6.15
C LEU A 165 5.26 16.65 -7.28
N ASN A 166 4.34 16.17 -8.08
CA ASN A 166 3.79 16.88 -9.23
C ASN A 166 2.53 17.71 -8.90
N ILE A 167 1.99 17.61 -7.68
CA ILE A 167 0.84 18.41 -7.25
C ILE A 167 1.29 19.85 -6.98
N LYS A 168 0.57 20.82 -7.52
CA LYS A 168 0.77 22.24 -7.24
C LYS A 168 -0.20 22.70 -6.18
N LYS A 169 0.19 23.70 -5.40
CA LYS A 169 -0.67 24.26 -4.35
C LYS A 169 -2.00 24.78 -4.91
N GLU A 170 -1.96 25.30 -6.12
CA GLU A 170 -3.11 25.85 -6.84
C GLU A 170 -4.12 24.78 -7.27
N ASP A 171 -3.66 23.52 -7.39
CA ASP A 171 -4.50 22.38 -7.77
C ASP A 171 -5.20 21.74 -6.55
N LEU A 172 -4.91 22.23 -5.33
CA LEU A 172 -5.49 21.72 -4.10
C LEU A 172 -6.82 22.38 -3.80
N GLU A 173 -7.90 21.64 -3.90
CA GLU A 173 -9.22 22.04 -3.45
C GLU A 173 -9.35 21.79 -1.94
N ILE A 174 -9.24 22.86 -1.15
CA ILE A 174 -9.46 22.76 0.30
C ILE A 174 -10.97 22.92 0.57
N PRO A 175 -11.62 21.94 1.20
CA PRO A 175 -13.04 22.02 1.55
C PRO A 175 -13.35 23.28 2.35
N LYS A 176 -14.47 23.96 2.03
CA LYS A 176 -14.85 25.22 2.69
C LYS A 176 -15.04 25.08 4.20
N GLU A 177 -15.50 23.92 4.65
CA GLU A 177 -15.62 23.59 6.08
C GLU A 177 -14.26 23.52 6.77
N TRP A 178 -13.20 23.05 6.08
CA TRP A 178 -11.84 23.03 6.63
C TRP A 178 -11.27 24.45 6.74
N LEU A 179 -11.53 25.33 5.77
CA LEU A 179 -11.08 26.73 5.83
C LEU A 179 -11.57 27.42 7.09
N LYS A 180 -12.81 27.14 7.54
CA LYS A 180 -13.36 27.69 8.80
C LYS A 180 -12.58 27.25 10.05
N ILE A 181 -11.90 26.11 9.98
CA ILE A 181 -11.14 25.54 11.10
C ILE A 181 -9.69 26.01 11.06
N ILE A 182 -9.08 26.05 9.86
CA ILE A 182 -7.65 26.28 9.69
C ILE A 182 -7.27 27.74 9.47
N GLN A 183 -8.26 28.63 9.24
CA GLN A 183 -8.05 30.08 9.14
C GLN A 183 -8.50 30.81 10.41
N LYS A 184 -7.84 31.93 10.68
CA LYS A 184 -8.26 32.90 11.68
C LYS A 184 -9.34 33.83 11.09
N PRO A 185 -10.07 34.58 11.93
CA PRO A 185 -11.10 35.53 11.45
C PRO A 185 -10.56 36.59 10.47
N ASP A 186 -9.30 36.96 10.57
CA ASP A 186 -8.62 37.91 9.68
C ASP A 186 -8.16 37.31 8.35
N GLY A 187 -8.45 36.02 8.11
CA GLY A 187 -8.05 35.29 6.92
C GLY A 187 -6.63 34.71 6.95
N SER A 188 -5.83 34.98 7.96
CA SER A 188 -4.52 34.39 8.13
C SER A 188 -4.65 32.92 8.54
N TRP A 189 -3.57 32.14 8.30
CA TRP A 189 -3.56 30.72 8.62
C TRP A 189 -3.18 30.50 10.09
N LYS A 190 -3.91 29.60 10.76
CA LYS A 190 -3.47 29.02 12.03
C LYS A 190 -2.26 28.11 11.79
N LYS A 191 -1.50 27.82 12.84
CA LYS A 191 -0.48 26.77 12.79
C LYS A 191 -1.16 25.41 12.67
N ILE A 192 -0.95 24.73 11.55
CA ILE A 192 -1.56 23.43 11.27
C ILE A 192 -0.63 22.32 11.75
N ILE A 193 -1.14 21.43 12.59
CA ILE A 193 -0.44 20.26 13.10
C ILE A 193 -1.12 18.99 12.57
N PHE A 194 -0.36 18.15 11.90
CA PHE A 194 -0.82 16.84 11.49
C PHE A 194 -0.52 15.82 12.58
N TYR A 195 -1.58 15.20 13.11
CA TYR A 195 -1.49 14.16 14.12
C TYR A 195 -1.94 12.82 13.54
N ASN A 196 -0.99 11.92 13.34
CA ASN A 196 -1.25 10.58 12.83
C ASN A 196 -1.15 9.57 13.97
N THR A 197 -2.16 8.72 14.11
CA THR A 197 -2.15 7.60 15.05
C THR A 197 -2.12 6.29 14.29
N SER A 198 -1.30 5.32 14.73
CA SER A 198 -1.27 4.01 14.11
C SER A 198 -2.14 3.03 14.89
N ILE A 199 -2.78 2.11 14.17
CA ILE A 199 -3.55 1.01 14.77
C ILE A 199 -2.66 0.16 15.69
N ALA A 200 -1.41 -0.10 15.29
CA ALA A 200 -0.46 -0.85 16.12
C ALA A 200 -0.25 -0.18 17.49
N ALA A 201 0.01 1.14 17.51
CA ALA A 201 0.19 1.87 18.76
C ALA A 201 -1.06 1.87 19.65
N LEU A 202 -2.25 1.89 19.05
CA LEU A 202 -3.52 1.78 19.78
C LEU A 202 -3.69 0.37 20.37
N LEU A 203 -3.41 -0.68 19.62
CA LEU A 203 -3.55 -2.06 20.06
C LEU A 203 -2.51 -2.44 21.13
N GLU A 204 -1.27 -1.95 21.00
CA GLU A 204 -0.20 -2.24 21.96
C GLU A 204 -0.36 -1.50 23.29
N ASN A 205 -0.89 -0.28 23.27
CA ASN A 205 -0.92 0.60 24.44
C ASN A 205 -2.32 0.89 24.97
N ASN A 206 -3.38 0.39 24.31
CA ASN A 206 -4.77 0.43 24.78
C ASN A 206 -5.17 1.76 25.48
N GLU A 207 -5.55 1.67 26.76
CA GLU A 207 -6.05 2.82 27.56
C GLU A 207 -5.05 3.98 27.67
N LYS A 208 -3.74 3.69 27.81
CA LYS A 208 -2.72 4.74 27.89
C LYS A 208 -2.64 5.58 26.62
N MET A 209 -2.80 4.94 25.45
CA MET A 209 -2.83 5.66 24.19
C MET A 209 -4.10 6.50 24.05
N LEU A 210 -5.23 5.99 24.50
CA LEU A 210 -6.50 6.74 24.51
C LEU A 210 -6.44 7.96 25.44
N GLU A 211 -5.86 7.84 26.63
CA GLU A 211 -5.64 8.97 27.53
C GLU A 211 -4.74 10.03 26.91
N LYS A 212 -3.62 9.61 26.32
CA LYS A 212 -2.72 10.51 25.60
C LYS A 212 -3.45 11.25 24.46
N MET A 213 -4.29 10.56 23.71
CA MET A 213 -5.09 11.18 22.63
C MET A 213 -6.09 12.21 23.19
N LYS A 214 -6.77 11.90 24.31
CA LYS A 214 -7.67 12.83 24.98
C LYS A 214 -6.93 14.10 25.42
N ASP A 215 -5.74 13.95 25.98
CA ASP A 215 -4.91 15.10 26.38
C ASP A 215 -4.48 15.92 25.18
N VAL A 216 -4.05 15.30 24.10
CA VAL A 216 -3.72 16.01 22.85
C VAL A 216 -4.93 16.79 22.37
N PHE A 217 -6.11 16.18 22.27
CA PHE A 217 -7.33 16.87 21.80
C PHE A 217 -7.74 18.02 22.72
N ARG A 218 -7.57 17.86 24.05
CA ARG A 218 -7.83 18.92 25.01
C ARG A 218 -6.92 20.13 24.79
N ILE A 219 -5.60 19.90 24.64
CA ILE A 219 -4.63 20.97 24.38
C ILE A 219 -4.96 21.72 23.11
N PHE A 220 -5.30 21.01 22.03
CA PHE A 220 -5.69 21.66 20.77
C PHE A 220 -7.01 22.43 20.88
N LYS A 221 -7.99 21.93 21.64
CA LYS A 221 -9.24 22.61 21.91
C LYS A 221 -9.03 23.93 22.69
N GLU A 222 -8.14 23.90 23.68
CA GLU A 222 -7.77 25.08 24.50
C GLU A 222 -7.05 26.15 23.66
N ASN A 223 -6.32 25.75 22.61
CA ASN A 223 -5.54 26.65 21.75
C ASN A 223 -6.12 26.78 20.33
N LYS A 224 -7.41 26.51 20.16
CA LYS A 224 -8.08 26.44 18.85
C LYS A 224 -8.00 27.70 17.99
N ASP A 225 -7.76 28.87 18.61
CA ASP A 225 -7.69 30.14 17.90
C ASP A 225 -6.33 30.33 17.19
N GLU A 226 -5.28 29.70 17.67
CA GLU A 226 -3.91 29.77 17.12
C GLU A 226 -3.49 28.53 16.34
N VAL A 227 -4.02 27.37 16.70
CA VAL A 227 -3.62 26.08 16.11
C VAL A 227 -4.82 25.30 15.60
N ALA A 228 -4.59 24.53 14.55
CA ALA A 228 -5.54 23.57 14.02
C ALA A 228 -4.92 22.17 13.98
N LEU A 229 -5.69 21.17 14.40
CA LEU A 229 -5.30 19.78 14.37
C LEU A 229 -5.94 19.08 13.18
N LEU A 230 -5.12 18.50 12.31
CA LEU A 230 -5.54 17.51 11.32
C LEU A 230 -5.21 16.13 11.86
N TRP A 231 -6.23 15.43 12.30
CA TRP A 231 -6.06 14.07 12.83
C TRP A 231 -6.41 13.03 11.79
N ARG A 232 -5.49 12.07 11.63
CA ARG A 232 -5.69 10.85 10.86
C ARG A 232 -5.65 9.66 11.83
N PRO A 233 -6.78 8.97 12.02
CA PRO A 233 -6.86 7.75 12.83
C PRO A 233 -6.11 6.58 12.20
#